data_be06de1302e472c1f883497fc73ae412
#
_entry.id   be06de1302e472c1f883497fc73ae412
#
_cell.length_a   1.000
_cell.length_b   1.000
_cell.length_c   1.000
_cell.angle_alpha   90.00
_cell.angle_beta   90.00
_cell.angle_gamma   90.00
#
_symmetry.space_group_name_H-M   'P 1'
#
loop_
_entity.id
_entity.type
_entity.pdbx_description
1 polymer ?
#
loop_
_entity_poly.entity_id
_entity_poly.type
_entity_poly.pdbx_seq_one_letter_code
_entity_poly.pdbx_strand_id
1 'polypeptide(L)'
;MMEHIGDMSAISATVEENYLADPGLHRTLIGDGVATAFAGAIGGPANTTYGENTGVLELSKVYDPRVIRIAAVFAIILSFIPKFSSVISTMPTAIIGGISFMLYGMISAIGVRNVVENKVDLTKSRNLIIAGVIFVCGLGFGDGLTFTIGGTSITLTALAIAAIAGILLNAILPGNDYEFGKNPAGDSSRGVYVMNTDSEKEESEDNK
;
A
#
# COMPACT_ATOMS: atom_id res chain seq x y z
N MET A 1 9.49 2.51 -1.74
CA MET A 1 9.35 2.29 -0.29
C MET A 1 8.02 2.77 0.27
N MET A 2 7.63 4.04 0.12
CA MET A 2 6.35 4.53 0.67
C MET A 2 5.14 3.81 0.09
N GLU A 3 5.13 3.59 -1.21
CA GLU A 3 4.12 2.80 -1.91
C GLU A 3 4.01 1.39 -1.31
N HIS A 4 5.13 0.68 -1.19
CA HIS A 4 5.20 -0.66 -0.62
C HIS A 4 4.65 -0.74 0.82
N ILE A 5 4.96 0.27 1.66
CA ILE A 5 4.42 0.35 3.03
C ILE A 5 2.89 0.54 2.98
N GLY A 6 2.42 1.41 2.09
CA GLY A 6 0.99 1.64 1.87
C GLY A 6 0.27 0.38 1.42
N ASP A 7 0.83 -0.34 0.45
CA ASP A 7 0.27 -1.58 -0.08
C ASP A 7 0.26 -2.70 0.97
N MET A 8 1.35 -2.83 1.75
CA MET A 8 1.39 -3.80 2.85
C MET A 8 0.37 -3.49 3.94
N SER A 9 0.13 -2.22 4.24
CA SER A 9 -0.92 -1.80 5.16
C SER A 9 -2.31 -2.11 4.60
N ALA A 10 -2.54 -1.81 3.32
CA ALA A 10 -3.81 -2.06 2.65
C ALA A 10 -4.13 -3.57 2.57
N ILE A 11 -3.15 -4.40 2.19
CA ILE A 11 -3.34 -5.84 2.12
C ILE A 11 -3.55 -6.45 3.52
N SER A 12 -2.83 -5.95 4.53
CA SER A 12 -3.02 -6.37 5.93
C SER A 12 -4.44 -6.10 6.41
N ALA A 13 -4.98 -4.93 6.11
CA ALA A 13 -6.36 -4.58 6.43
C ALA A 13 -7.38 -5.44 5.67
N THR A 14 -7.11 -5.77 4.40
CA THR A 14 -8.00 -6.58 3.56
C THR A 14 -8.05 -8.04 4.01
N VAL A 15 -6.90 -8.62 4.38
CA VAL A 15 -6.77 -10.04 4.76
C VAL A 15 -7.01 -10.25 6.26
N GLU A 16 -7.06 -9.17 7.04
CA GLU A 16 -7.20 -9.16 8.51
C GLU A 16 -5.99 -9.81 9.24
N GLU A 17 -4.80 -9.77 8.61
CA GLU A 17 -3.55 -10.24 9.18
C GLU A 17 -2.48 -9.15 9.15
N ASN A 18 -1.63 -9.07 10.17
CA ASN A 18 -0.61 -8.03 10.26
C ASN A 18 0.69 -8.42 9.56
N TYR A 19 0.77 -8.25 8.25
CA TYR A 19 1.99 -8.52 7.49
C TYR A 19 3.13 -7.52 7.72
N LEU A 20 2.85 -6.39 8.36
CA LEU A 20 3.89 -5.45 8.79
C LEU A 20 4.70 -6.00 9.98
N ALA A 21 4.07 -6.82 10.84
CA ALA A 21 4.69 -7.47 11.97
C ALA A 21 5.22 -8.87 11.61
N ASP A 22 4.39 -9.72 10.99
CA ASP A 22 4.74 -11.08 10.57
C ASP A 22 4.29 -11.33 9.10
N PRO A 23 5.17 -11.59 8.17
CA PRO A 23 6.62 -11.88 8.27
C PRO A 23 7.51 -10.66 8.51
N GLY A 24 6.95 -9.46 8.59
CA GLY A 24 7.64 -8.22 8.83
C GLY A 24 8.03 -7.47 7.55
N LEU A 25 7.93 -6.15 7.61
CA LEU A 25 8.17 -5.25 6.48
C LEU A 25 9.57 -5.46 5.84
N HIS A 26 10.58 -5.82 6.64
CA HIS A 26 11.92 -6.08 6.14
C HIS A 26 11.97 -7.27 5.16
N ARG A 27 11.18 -8.32 5.41
CA ARG A 27 11.12 -9.50 4.53
C ARG A 27 10.36 -9.21 3.25
N THR A 28 9.28 -8.46 3.33
CA THR A 28 8.51 -8.07 2.13
C THR A 28 9.33 -7.15 1.23
N LEU A 29 10.10 -6.20 1.80
CA LEU A 29 11.03 -5.34 1.06
C LEU A 29 12.19 -6.11 0.42
N ILE A 30 12.73 -7.12 1.11
CA ILE A 30 13.76 -8.01 0.53
C ILE A 30 13.17 -8.77 -0.66
N GLY A 31 11.96 -9.29 -0.54
CA GLY A 31 11.28 -9.98 -1.64
C GLY A 31 11.11 -9.11 -2.88
N ASP A 32 10.65 -7.89 -2.70
CA ASP A 32 10.49 -6.89 -3.76
C ASP A 32 11.85 -6.51 -4.39
N GLY A 33 12.87 -6.28 -3.54
CA GLY A 33 14.23 -5.98 -3.99
C GLY A 33 14.88 -7.12 -4.77
N VAL A 34 14.71 -8.37 -4.35
CA VAL A 34 15.21 -9.56 -5.06
C VAL A 34 14.51 -9.72 -6.41
N ALA A 35 13.18 -9.52 -6.46
CA ALA A 35 12.43 -9.57 -7.71
C ALA A 35 12.92 -8.49 -8.70
N THR A 36 13.13 -7.27 -8.23
CA THR A 36 13.68 -6.17 -9.03
C THR A 36 15.11 -6.46 -9.53
N ALA A 37 15.98 -6.99 -8.66
CA ALA A 37 17.34 -7.36 -9.04
C ALA A 37 17.35 -8.47 -10.12
N PHE A 38 16.47 -9.46 -9.97
CA PHE A 38 16.33 -10.52 -10.96
C PHE A 38 15.79 -9.99 -12.30
N ALA A 39 14.75 -9.13 -12.27
CA ALA A 39 14.25 -8.47 -13.47
C ALA A 39 15.35 -7.67 -14.17
N GLY A 40 16.14 -6.89 -13.43
CA GLY A 40 17.28 -6.15 -13.98
C GLY A 40 18.34 -7.05 -14.59
N ALA A 41 18.63 -8.21 -14.00
CA ALA A 41 19.60 -9.17 -14.52
C ALA A 41 19.21 -9.77 -15.87
N ILE A 42 17.91 -9.90 -16.15
CA ILE A 42 17.37 -10.40 -17.43
C ILE A 42 16.98 -9.27 -18.40
N GLY A 43 17.28 -8.00 -18.06
CA GLY A 43 16.95 -6.84 -18.90
C GLY A 43 15.49 -6.39 -18.82
N GLY A 44 14.74 -6.82 -17.82
CA GLY A 44 13.38 -6.38 -17.54
C GLY A 44 13.32 -5.05 -16.79
N PRO A 45 12.12 -4.41 -16.74
CA PRO A 45 11.92 -3.22 -15.93
C PRO A 45 11.98 -3.54 -14.43
N ALA A 46 12.21 -2.49 -13.61
CA ALA A 46 12.11 -2.63 -12.17
C ALA A 46 10.70 -3.07 -11.76
N ASN A 47 10.64 -4.04 -10.86
CA ASN A 47 9.37 -4.48 -10.28
C ASN A 47 8.97 -3.59 -9.09
N THR A 48 7.69 -3.50 -8.85
CA THR A 48 7.11 -2.90 -7.64
C THR A 48 5.87 -3.68 -7.23
N THR A 49 5.38 -3.42 -6.04
CA THR A 49 4.10 -3.95 -5.56
C THR A 49 2.95 -3.28 -6.33
N TYR A 50 1.96 -4.06 -6.73
CA TYR A 50 0.77 -3.57 -7.44
C TYR A 50 -0.44 -3.54 -6.50
N GLY A 51 -0.78 -2.36 -6.01
CA GLY A 51 -1.94 -2.14 -5.13
C GLY A 51 -3.28 -2.52 -5.77
N GLU A 52 -3.38 -2.49 -7.11
CA GLU A 52 -4.56 -2.93 -7.87
C GLU A 52 -4.94 -4.38 -7.59
N ASN A 53 -3.97 -5.24 -7.32
CA ASN A 53 -4.23 -6.64 -6.99
C ASN A 53 -4.93 -6.79 -5.64
N THR A 54 -4.75 -5.87 -4.70
CA THR A 54 -5.49 -5.85 -3.43
C THR A 54 -6.99 -5.67 -3.67
N GLY A 55 -7.38 -4.84 -4.65
CA GLY A 55 -8.77 -4.73 -5.08
C GLY A 55 -9.34 -6.04 -5.62
N VAL A 56 -8.55 -6.81 -6.38
CA VAL A 56 -8.97 -8.12 -6.87
C VAL A 56 -9.11 -9.14 -5.74
N LEU A 57 -8.22 -9.11 -4.74
CA LEU A 57 -8.35 -9.93 -3.53
C LEU A 57 -9.63 -9.63 -2.76
N GLU A 58 -9.96 -8.36 -2.60
CA GLU A 58 -11.21 -7.93 -1.93
C GLU A 58 -12.46 -8.42 -2.66
N LEU A 59 -12.45 -8.40 -4.00
CA LEU A 59 -13.56 -8.90 -4.82
C LEU A 59 -13.69 -10.42 -4.77
N SER A 60 -12.57 -11.13 -4.89
CA SER A 60 -12.56 -12.60 -4.97
C SER A 60 -12.72 -13.27 -3.60
N LYS A 61 -12.42 -12.55 -2.52
CA LYS A 61 -12.37 -13.09 -1.14
C LYS A 61 -11.43 -14.29 -0.97
N VAL A 62 -10.44 -14.43 -1.85
CA VAL A 62 -9.46 -15.51 -1.82
C VAL A 62 -8.14 -14.97 -1.28
N TYR A 63 -7.86 -15.21 -0.02
CA TYR A 63 -6.72 -14.64 0.71
C TYR A 63 -5.56 -15.63 0.93
N ASP A 64 -5.68 -16.89 0.48
CA ASP A 64 -4.62 -17.89 0.66
C ASP A 64 -3.38 -17.53 -0.20
N PRO A 65 -2.20 -17.30 0.41
CA PRO A 65 -0.97 -16.98 -0.31
C PRO A 65 -0.53 -18.08 -1.31
N ARG A 66 -1.00 -19.31 -1.13
CA ARG A 66 -0.71 -20.42 -2.06
C ARG A 66 -1.36 -20.19 -3.42
N VAL A 67 -2.59 -19.69 -3.43
CA VAL A 67 -3.31 -19.36 -4.67
C VAL A 67 -2.57 -18.28 -5.44
N ILE A 68 -2.09 -17.24 -4.74
CA ILE A 68 -1.32 -16.15 -5.38
C ILE A 68 0.00 -16.66 -5.94
N ARG A 69 0.71 -17.54 -5.23
CA ARG A 69 1.95 -18.16 -5.75
C ARG A 69 1.70 -19.02 -6.99
N ILE A 70 0.62 -19.79 -6.99
CA ILE A 70 0.24 -20.59 -8.17
C ILE A 70 -0.14 -19.68 -9.33
N ALA A 71 -0.89 -18.61 -9.08
CA ALA A 71 -1.24 -17.62 -10.10
C ALA A 71 0.02 -16.96 -10.72
N ALA A 72 1.03 -16.65 -9.91
CA ALA A 72 2.31 -16.12 -10.39
C ALA A 72 3.03 -17.13 -11.32
N VAL A 73 3.05 -18.41 -10.96
CA VAL A 73 3.62 -19.47 -11.82
C VAL A 73 2.85 -19.56 -13.14
N PHE A 74 1.52 -19.56 -13.09
CA PHE A 74 0.70 -19.53 -14.30
C PHE A 74 0.97 -18.29 -15.17
N ALA A 75 1.12 -17.12 -14.59
CA ALA A 75 1.47 -15.90 -15.32
C ALA A 75 2.81 -16.03 -16.05
N ILE A 76 3.82 -16.63 -15.40
CA ILE A 76 5.12 -16.90 -16.04
C ILE A 76 4.94 -17.86 -17.22
N ILE A 77 4.21 -18.97 -17.06
CA ILE A 77 3.97 -19.93 -18.15
C ILE A 77 3.22 -19.26 -19.31
N LEU A 78 2.17 -18.49 -19.02
CA LEU A 78 1.38 -17.79 -20.03
C LEU A 78 2.19 -16.73 -20.79
N SER A 79 3.22 -16.12 -20.16
CA SER A 79 4.08 -15.13 -20.79
C SER A 79 4.89 -15.71 -21.97
N PHE A 80 5.14 -17.02 -21.99
CA PHE A 80 5.82 -17.70 -23.09
C PHE A 80 4.88 -18.06 -24.25
N ILE A 81 3.58 -17.81 -24.12
CA ILE A 81 2.60 -18.12 -25.16
C ILE A 81 2.25 -16.84 -25.94
N PRO A 82 2.80 -16.62 -27.17
CA PRO A 82 2.56 -15.38 -27.93
C PRO A 82 1.09 -15.10 -28.21
N LYS A 83 0.29 -16.15 -28.38
CA LYS A 83 -1.17 -16.00 -28.63
C LYS A 83 -1.88 -15.35 -27.44
N PHE A 84 -1.46 -15.66 -26.21
CA PHE A 84 -2.03 -15.06 -25.02
C PHE A 84 -1.73 -13.56 -24.96
N SER A 85 -0.47 -13.19 -25.23
CA SER A 85 -0.06 -11.78 -25.33
C SER A 85 -0.86 -11.03 -26.43
N SER A 86 -1.08 -11.67 -27.58
CA SER A 86 -1.88 -11.08 -28.66
C SER A 86 -3.33 -10.84 -28.26
N VAL A 87 -3.94 -11.76 -27.50
CA VAL A 87 -5.31 -11.58 -27.00
C VAL A 87 -5.39 -10.38 -26.06
N ILE A 88 -4.41 -10.23 -25.16
CA ILE A 88 -4.36 -9.06 -24.23
C ILE A 88 -4.21 -7.77 -25.04
N SER A 89 -3.31 -7.74 -26.04
CA SER A 89 -3.06 -6.55 -26.86
C SER A 89 -4.25 -6.14 -27.73
N THR A 90 -5.17 -7.05 -28.03
CA THR A 90 -6.38 -6.77 -28.81
C THR A 90 -7.54 -6.26 -27.96
N MET A 91 -7.40 -6.21 -26.64
CA MET A 91 -8.44 -5.65 -25.76
C MET A 91 -8.71 -4.17 -26.09
N PRO A 92 -9.96 -3.78 -26.31
CA PRO A 92 -10.31 -2.39 -26.53
C PRO A 92 -9.92 -1.53 -25.32
N THR A 93 -9.31 -0.36 -25.56
CA THR A 93 -8.90 0.57 -24.51
C THR A 93 -10.06 1.02 -23.62
N ALA A 94 -11.28 1.05 -24.14
CA ALA A 94 -12.48 1.36 -23.38
C ALA A 94 -12.76 0.32 -22.27
N ILE A 95 -12.52 -0.97 -22.52
CA ILE A 95 -12.68 -2.05 -21.53
C ILE A 95 -11.60 -1.92 -20.47
N ILE A 96 -10.35 -1.73 -20.89
CA ILE A 96 -9.21 -1.53 -19.96
C ILE A 96 -9.46 -0.31 -19.08
N GLY A 97 -9.89 0.81 -19.68
CA GLY A 97 -10.21 2.04 -18.94
C GLY A 97 -11.34 1.85 -17.94
N GLY A 98 -12.40 1.12 -18.29
CA GLY A 98 -13.51 0.84 -17.37
C GLY A 98 -13.09 -0.01 -16.16
N ILE A 99 -12.29 -1.06 -16.42
CA ILE A 99 -11.74 -1.92 -15.35
C ILE A 99 -10.79 -1.11 -14.45
N SER A 100 -9.90 -0.33 -15.04
CA SER A 100 -8.96 0.52 -14.29
C SER A 100 -9.69 1.52 -13.40
N PHE A 101 -10.75 2.15 -13.92
CA PHE A 101 -11.56 3.10 -13.15
C PHE A 101 -12.20 2.42 -11.92
N MET A 102 -12.72 1.21 -12.08
CA MET A 102 -13.29 0.43 -10.97
C MET A 102 -12.22 0.05 -9.95
N LEU A 103 -11.04 -0.39 -10.40
CA LEU A 103 -9.91 -0.76 -9.52
C LEU A 103 -9.41 0.45 -8.74
N TYR A 104 -9.23 1.61 -9.35
CA TYR A 104 -8.82 2.84 -8.67
C TYR A 104 -9.85 3.30 -7.63
N GLY A 105 -11.14 3.12 -7.93
CA GLY A 105 -12.21 3.37 -6.97
C GLY A 105 -12.09 2.48 -5.72
N MET A 106 -11.81 1.19 -5.91
CA MET A 106 -11.61 0.26 -4.79
C MET A 106 -10.36 0.58 -3.97
N ILE A 107 -9.22 0.88 -4.63
CA ILE A 107 -7.99 1.28 -3.94
C ILE A 107 -8.24 2.53 -3.09
N SER A 108 -8.94 3.52 -3.64
CA SER A 108 -9.31 4.73 -2.91
C SER A 108 -10.19 4.42 -1.70
N ALA A 109 -11.17 3.52 -1.85
CA ALA A 109 -12.04 3.09 -0.76
C ALA A 109 -11.26 2.36 0.34
N ILE A 110 -10.29 1.50 -0.01
CA ILE A 110 -9.40 0.83 0.95
C ILE A 110 -8.54 1.86 1.69
N GLY A 111 -8.03 2.89 1.00
CA GLY A 111 -7.30 3.99 1.63
C GLY A 111 -8.14 4.74 2.67
N VAL A 112 -9.39 5.07 2.35
CA VAL A 112 -10.32 5.71 3.28
C VAL A 112 -10.66 4.77 4.44
N ARG A 113 -10.91 3.49 4.16
CA ARG A 113 -11.15 2.47 5.18
C ARG A 113 -10.02 2.40 6.19
N ASN A 114 -8.77 2.43 5.72
CA ASN A 114 -7.59 2.41 6.59
C ASN A 114 -7.56 3.60 7.56
N VAL A 115 -7.90 4.81 7.08
CA VAL A 115 -8.00 6.01 7.94
C VAL A 115 -9.10 5.86 9.00
N VAL A 116 -10.25 5.28 8.61
CA VAL A 116 -11.40 5.09 9.51
C VAL A 116 -11.11 4.00 10.56
N GLU A 117 -10.55 2.86 10.16
CA GLU A 117 -10.22 1.75 11.05
C GLU A 117 -9.16 2.13 12.09
N ASN A 118 -8.20 2.96 11.68
CA ASN A 118 -7.19 3.52 12.60
C ASN A 118 -7.72 4.68 13.45
N LYS A 119 -9.02 4.99 13.37
CA LYS A 119 -9.68 6.02 14.16
C LYS A 119 -8.93 7.36 14.15
N VAL A 120 -8.40 7.74 12.98
CA VAL A 120 -7.70 9.01 12.82
C VAL A 120 -8.69 10.15 13.10
N ASP A 121 -8.43 10.90 14.16
CA ASP A 121 -9.29 12.03 14.54
C ASP A 121 -9.02 13.24 13.63
N LEU A 122 -9.85 13.39 12.62
CA LEU A 122 -9.82 14.52 11.68
C LEU A 122 -10.47 15.80 12.23
N THR A 123 -11.02 15.78 13.44
CA THR A 123 -11.47 17.00 14.12
C THR A 123 -10.28 17.82 14.64
N LYS A 124 -9.14 17.17 14.87
CA LYS A 124 -7.88 17.84 15.20
C LYS A 124 -7.34 18.58 13.98
N SER A 125 -7.20 19.90 14.09
CA SER A 125 -6.70 20.75 13.00
C SER A 125 -5.38 20.27 12.41
N ARG A 126 -4.50 19.72 13.24
CA ARG A 126 -3.23 19.13 12.82
C ARG A 126 -3.43 17.98 11.82
N ASN A 127 -4.23 17.01 12.18
CA ASN A 127 -4.49 15.83 11.35
C ASN A 127 -5.23 16.22 10.06
N LEU A 128 -6.18 17.16 10.17
CA LEU A 128 -6.91 17.68 9.01
C LEU A 128 -5.99 18.39 8.02
N ILE A 129 -5.06 19.23 8.51
CA ILE A 129 -4.10 19.95 7.64
C ILE A 129 -3.17 18.95 6.96
N ILE A 130 -2.62 17.97 7.70
CA ILE A 130 -1.72 16.97 7.13
C ILE A 130 -2.44 16.15 6.05
N ALA A 131 -3.62 15.63 6.35
CA ALA A 131 -4.43 14.87 5.38
C ALA A 131 -4.79 15.72 4.15
N GLY A 132 -5.24 16.97 4.36
CA GLY A 132 -5.59 17.88 3.29
C GLY A 132 -4.41 18.17 2.35
N VAL A 133 -3.21 18.43 2.90
CA VAL A 133 -2.02 18.68 2.08
C VAL A 133 -1.59 17.41 1.33
N ILE A 134 -1.63 16.24 1.96
CA ILE A 134 -1.33 14.96 1.29
C ILE A 134 -2.27 14.76 0.09
N PHE A 135 -3.58 14.92 0.27
CA PHE A 135 -4.55 14.79 -0.81
C PHE A 135 -4.35 15.81 -1.92
N VAL A 136 -4.15 17.08 -1.56
CA VAL A 136 -3.91 18.15 -2.55
C VAL A 136 -2.62 17.89 -3.33
N CYS A 137 -1.54 17.49 -2.67
CA CYS A 137 -0.29 17.14 -3.35
C CYS A 137 -0.44 15.90 -4.23
N GLY A 138 -1.12 14.87 -3.75
CA GLY A 138 -1.31 13.62 -4.50
C GLY A 138 -2.17 13.79 -5.75
N LEU A 139 -3.20 14.62 -5.70
CA LEU A 139 -4.11 14.87 -6.82
C LEU A 139 -3.67 16.05 -7.71
N GLY A 140 -3.07 17.08 -7.10
CA GLY A 140 -2.74 18.32 -7.79
C GLY A 140 -1.48 18.26 -8.67
N PHE A 141 -0.52 17.39 -8.32
CA PHE A 141 0.70 17.22 -9.09
C PHE A 141 0.65 15.98 -10.01
N GLY A 142 -0.42 15.81 -10.78
CA GLY A 142 -0.64 14.64 -11.63
C GLY A 142 0.57 14.26 -12.51
N ASP A 143 1.23 15.26 -13.11
CA ASP A 143 2.43 15.07 -13.94
C ASP A 143 3.75 15.05 -13.12
N GLY A 144 3.65 15.19 -11.79
CA GLY A 144 4.81 15.35 -10.92
C GLY A 144 5.47 16.71 -11.04
N LEU A 145 6.61 16.88 -10.39
CA LEU A 145 7.40 18.10 -10.37
C LEU A 145 8.79 17.79 -10.92
N THR A 146 9.08 18.33 -12.11
CA THR A 146 10.35 18.11 -12.79
C THR A 146 11.27 19.31 -12.59
N PHE A 147 12.47 19.07 -12.12
CA PHE A 147 13.53 20.05 -12.00
C PHE A 147 14.84 19.50 -12.56
N THR A 148 15.65 20.39 -13.09
CA THR A 148 16.92 20.03 -13.72
C THR A 148 18.08 20.46 -12.84
N ILE A 149 18.91 19.49 -12.42
CA ILE A 149 20.12 19.75 -11.65
C ILE A 149 21.31 19.20 -12.44
N GLY A 150 22.28 20.07 -12.78
CA GLY A 150 23.51 19.67 -13.44
C GLY A 150 23.31 19.00 -14.82
N GLY A 151 22.24 19.36 -15.54
CA GLY A 151 21.92 18.77 -16.85
C GLY A 151 21.12 17.46 -16.80
N THR A 152 20.81 16.96 -15.61
CA THR A 152 19.94 15.78 -15.40
C THR A 152 18.56 16.22 -14.93
N SER A 153 17.51 15.77 -15.62
CA SER A 153 16.13 16.02 -15.21
C SER A 153 15.71 15.01 -14.16
N ILE A 154 15.27 15.49 -13.01
CA ILE A 154 14.75 14.71 -11.90
C ILE A 154 13.25 15.02 -11.78
N THR A 155 12.40 14.00 -11.88
CA THR A 155 10.96 14.15 -11.72
C THR A 155 10.53 13.51 -10.40
N LEU A 156 9.98 14.33 -9.50
CA LEU A 156 9.28 13.83 -8.32
C LEU A 156 7.83 13.53 -8.68
N THR A 157 7.41 12.30 -8.47
CA THR A 157 6.02 11.90 -8.67
C THR A 157 5.11 12.55 -7.64
N ALA A 158 3.81 12.68 -7.95
CA ALA A 158 2.80 13.20 -7.02
C ALA A 158 2.82 12.47 -5.67
N LEU A 159 2.99 11.14 -5.69
CA LEU A 159 3.11 10.31 -4.50
C LEU A 159 4.34 10.68 -3.65
N ALA A 160 5.48 10.90 -4.28
CA ALA A 160 6.70 11.31 -3.57
C ALA A 160 6.53 12.69 -2.91
N ILE A 161 5.92 13.65 -3.63
CA ILE A 161 5.63 14.99 -3.13
C ILE A 161 4.67 14.91 -1.92
N ALA A 162 3.58 14.16 -2.05
CA ALA A 162 2.59 13.98 -1.00
C ALA A 162 3.20 13.32 0.25
N ALA A 163 4.04 12.29 0.07
CA ALA A 163 4.72 11.61 1.16
C ALA A 163 5.70 12.53 1.89
N ILE A 164 6.54 13.25 1.15
CA ILE A 164 7.50 14.21 1.72
C ILE A 164 6.77 15.32 2.48
N ALA A 165 5.73 15.91 1.87
CA ALA A 165 4.94 16.96 2.49
C ALA A 165 4.25 16.47 3.78
N GLY A 166 3.66 15.26 3.75
CA GLY A 166 3.02 14.66 4.91
C GLY A 166 4.00 14.41 6.06
N ILE A 167 5.17 13.84 5.78
CA ILE A 167 6.21 13.59 6.78
C ILE A 167 6.73 14.89 7.38
N LEU A 168 7.03 15.89 6.55
CA LEU A 168 7.53 17.18 7.01
C LEU A 168 6.49 17.91 7.87
N LEU A 169 5.23 17.95 7.45
CA LEU A 169 4.17 18.56 8.24
C LEU A 169 3.95 17.81 9.56
N ASN A 170 4.01 16.48 9.53
CA ASN A 170 3.90 15.69 10.74
C ASN A 170 5.04 15.94 11.73
N ALA A 171 6.24 16.24 11.25
CA ALA A 171 7.40 16.59 12.08
C ALA A 171 7.34 18.03 12.61
N ILE A 172 6.83 18.99 11.82
CA ILE A 172 6.87 20.42 12.15
C ILE A 172 5.66 20.85 12.98
N LEU A 173 4.46 20.31 12.70
CA LEU A 173 3.25 20.73 13.37
C LEU A 173 3.20 20.24 14.82
N PRO A 174 2.93 21.14 15.78
CA PRO A 174 2.80 20.77 17.20
C PRO A 174 1.54 19.92 17.44
N GLY A 175 1.48 19.27 18.61
CA GLY A 175 0.32 18.47 19.01
C GLY A 175 0.41 17.01 18.55
N ASN A 176 1.62 16.47 18.43
CA ASN A 176 1.82 15.04 18.25
C ASN A 176 1.69 14.35 19.62
N ASP A 177 0.51 13.79 19.85
CA ASP A 177 0.15 13.03 21.05
C ASP A 177 0.22 11.50 20.83
N TYR A 178 0.68 11.07 19.64
CA TYR A 178 0.85 9.67 19.32
C TYR A 178 2.14 9.09 19.91
N GLU A 179 2.01 8.04 20.70
CA GLU A 179 3.13 7.27 21.25
C GLU A 179 3.03 5.82 20.75
N PHE A 180 4.08 5.35 20.08
CA PHE A 180 4.17 3.97 19.62
C PHE A 180 4.00 2.97 20.76
N GLY A 181 3.16 1.96 20.56
CA GLY A 181 2.89 0.92 21.55
C GLY A 181 2.00 1.33 22.72
N LYS A 182 1.57 2.61 22.80
CA LYS A 182 0.66 3.11 23.83
C LYS A 182 -0.70 3.55 23.29
N ASN A 183 -0.83 3.71 21.99
CA ASN A 183 -2.07 4.13 21.30
C ASN A 183 -2.59 3.03 20.37
N PRO A 184 -3.14 1.91 20.89
CA PRO A 184 -3.54 0.77 20.08
C PRO A 184 -4.51 1.13 18.95
N ALA A 185 -5.36 2.14 19.17
CA ALA A 185 -6.31 2.62 18.16
C ALA A 185 -5.65 3.34 16.97
N GLY A 186 -4.38 3.72 17.09
CA GLY A 186 -3.59 4.37 16.05
C GLY A 186 -2.40 3.55 15.55
N ASP A 187 -2.07 2.46 16.21
CA ASP A 187 -0.93 1.58 15.87
C ASP A 187 -1.25 0.60 14.72
N SER A 188 -2.30 0.86 14.05
CA SER A 188 -2.79 0.29 12.81
C SER A 188 -2.61 -1.19 12.54
N SER A 189 -3.61 -1.69 11.95
CA SER A 189 -3.96 -3.03 11.50
C SER A 189 -4.42 -3.96 12.61
N ARG A 190 -5.50 -4.66 12.32
CA ARG A 190 -6.17 -5.62 13.21
C ARG A 190 -5.21 -6.60 13.91
N GLY A 191 -4.03 -6.84 13.34
CA GLY A 191 -3.01 -7.69 13.97
C GLY A 191 -2.38 -7.13 15.24
N VAL A 192 -2.37 -5.79 15.44
CA VAL A 192 -1.92 -5.20 16.71
C VAL A 192 -2.98 -5.42 17.81
N TYR A 193 -4.25 -5.41 17.45
CA TYR A 193 -5.33 -5.75 18.38
C TYR A 193 -5.30 -7.22 18.83
N VAL A 194 -4.90 -8.14 17.96
CA VAL A 194 -4.78 -9.57 18.32
C VAL A 194 -3.65 -9.79 19.33
N MET A 195 -2.54 -9.05 19.23
CA MET A 195 -1.46 -9.13 20.22
C MET A 195 -1.86 -8.59 21.60
N ASN A 196 -2.75 -7.59 21.66
CA ASN A 196 -3.24 -7.04 22.93
C ASN A 196 -4.38 -7.86 23.55
N THR A 197 -5.12 -8.65 22.78
CA THR A 197 -6.13 -9.56 23.33
C THR A 197 -5.54 -10.72 24.15
N ASP A 198 -4.29 -11.08 23.88
CA ASP A 198 -3.61 -12.10 24.69
C ASP A 198 -3.22 -11.53 26.08
N SER A 199 -2.84 -10.26 26.16
CA SER A 199 -2.62 -9.59 27.45
C SER A 199 -3.91 -9.34 28.24
N GLU A 200 -5.04 -9.05 27.57
CA GLU A 200 -6.33 -8.93 28.23
C GLU A 200 -6.89 -10.27 28.70
N LYS A 201 -6.52 -11.37 28.06
CA LYS A 201 -6.88 -12.71 28.53
C LYS A 201 -6.07 -13.12 29.76
N GLU A 202 -4.78 -12.79 29.82
CA GLU A 202 -3.94 -13.02 30.99
C GLU A 202 -4.45 -12.20 32.21
N GLU A 203 -4.83 -10.91 32.02
CA GLU A 203 -5.43 -10.11 33.09
C GLU A 203 -6.82 -10.60 33.52
N SER A 204 -7.59 -11.25 32.64
CA SER A 204 -8.91 -11.80 32.98
C SER A 204 -8.84 -13.16 33.66
N GLU A 205 -7.74 -13.90 33.50
CA GLU A 205 -7.47 -15.17 34.20
C GLU A 205 -6.87 -14.96 35.59
N ASP A 206 -6.04 -13.91 35.77
CA ASP A 206 -5.46 -13.57 37.08
C ASP A 206 -6.49 -12.95 38.05
N ASN A 207 -7.65 -12.49 37.57
CA ASN A 207 -8.74 -11.93 38.39
C ASN A 207 -9.88 -12.93 38.69
N LYS A 208 -9.70 -14.21 38.46
CA LYS A 208 -10.61 -15.31 38.86
C LYS A 208 -9.99 -16.19 39.91
#